data_2cf1fb05d5bac9f766048ee2d95f81ae
#
_entry.id   2cf1fb05d5bac9f766048ee2d95f81ae
#
_cell.length_a   1.000
_cell.length_b   1.000
_cell.length_c   1.000
_cell.angle_alpha   90.00
_cell.angle_beta   90.00
_cell.angle_gamma   90.00
#
_symmetry.space_group_name_H-M   'P 1'
#
loop_
_entity.id
_entity.type
_entity.pdbx_description
1 polymer ?
#
loop_
_entity_poly.entity_id
_entity_poly.type
_entity_poly.pdbx_seq_one_letter_code
_entity_poly.pdbx_strand_id
1 'polypeptide(L)'
;MALILSLSVDPAFAAVCLDKSMTIDEIVEAINTTAGCEPAMKLAADCQLGTGGDTQLGAAVEKKCEADFLDKANASKKQAYKRELGVCDRKYRNKSGTMYISFTAFCRAEVAQRYSRQMRKAAGAR
;
A
#
# COMPACT_ATOMS: atom_id res chain seq x y z
N MET A 1 -16.36 39.23 13.58
CA MET A 1 -15.17 38.46 13.95
C MET A 1 -15.22 37.12 13.23
N ALA A 2 -14.44 36.96 12.17
CA ALA A 2 -14.35 35.71 11.42
C ALA A 2 -13.25 34.87 12.04
N LEU A 3 -13.58 33.73 12.65
CA LEU A 3 -12.62 32.71 13.06
C LEU A 3 -12.10 32.01 11.81
N ILE A 4 -10.89 32.32 11.41
CA ILE A 4 -10.18 31.57 10.40
C ILE A 4 -9.66 30.31 11.09
N LEU A 5 -10.37 29.18 10.91
CA LEU A 5 -9.82 27.87 11.24
C LEU A 5 -8.71 27.58 10.22
N SER A 6 -7.48 27.81 10.63
CA SER A 6 -6.33 27.33 9.89
C SER A 6 -6.29 25.79 10.01
N LEU A 7 -6.71 25.10 8.95
CA LEU A 7 -6.42 23.69 8.79
C LEU A 7 -4.91 23.55 8.60
N SER A 8 -4.21 23.29 9.70
CA SER A 8 -2.82 22.89 9.64
C SER A 8 -2.78 21.48 9.05
N VAL A 9 -2.49 21.40 7.76
CA VAL A 9 -2.09 20.14 7.13
C VAL A 9 -0.76 19.76 7.76
N ASP A 10 -0.74 18.67 8.52
CA ASP A 10 0.45 18.19 9.20
C ASP A 10 1.48 17.75 8.15
N PRO A 11 2.61 18.43 7.97
CA PRO A 11 3.60 18.03 6.96
C PRO A 11 4.42 16.80 7.37
N ALA A 12 4.09 16.15 8.50
CA ALA A 12 4.82 15.03 9.07
C ALA A 12 4.94 13.84 8.11
N PHE A 13 3.93 13.58 7.28
CA PHE A 13 3.94 12.46 6.34
C PHE A 13 4.89 12.67 5.15
N ALA A 14 5.03 13.88 4.64
CA ALA A 14 5.97 14.17 3.55
C ALA A 14 7.43 14.17 4.03
N ALA A 15 7.68 14.49 5.31
CA ALA A 15 9.01 14.55 5.91
C ALA A 15 9.61 13.17 6.16
N VAL A 16 8.77 12.11 6.36
CA VAL A 16 9.21 10.77 6.74
C VAL A 16 10.12 10.13 5.68
N CYS A 17 9.80 10.28 4.39
CA CYS A 17 10.59 9.71 3.31
C CYS A 17 11.70 10.64 2.79
N LEU A 18 11.69 11.90 3.19
CA LEU A 18 12.74 12.86 2.86
C LEU A 18 13.97 12.68 3.77
N ASP A 19 13.80 12.01 4.91
CA ASP A 19 14.89 11.64 5.79
C ASP A 19 15.51 10.32 5.32
N LYS A 20 16.60 10.43 4.56
CA LYS A 20 17.32 9.29 3.99
C LYS A 20 17.99 8.39 5.06
N SER A 21 17.91 8.75 6.33
CA SER A 21 18.43 7.96 7.44
C SER A 21 17.46 6.88 7.92
N MET A 22 16.21 6.89 7.44
CA MET A 22 15.21 5.90 7.87
C MET A 22 15.56 4.51 7.36
N THR A 23 15.51 3.55 8.28
CA THR A 23 15.65 2.14 7.95
C THR A 23 14.36 1.60 7.31
N ILE A 24 14.46 0.45 6.64
CA ILE A 24 13.30 -0.25 6.09
C ILE A 24 12.29 -0.55 7.20
N ASP A 25 12.75 -0.99 8.36
CA ASP A 25 11.89 -1.31 9.50
C ASP A 25 11.13 -0.08 10.00
N GLU A 26 11.76 1.08 10.03
CA GLU A 26 11.12 2.33 10.41
C GLU A 26 10.05 2.76 9.40
N ILE A 27 10.31 2.56 8.11
CA ILE A 27 9.33 2.84 7.06
C ILE A 27 8.13 1.87 7.17
N VAL A 28 8.39 0.59 7.37
CA VAL A 28 7.36 -0.43 7.56
C VAL A 28 6.49 -0.11 8.78
N GLU A 29 7.11 0.29 9.89
CA GLU A 29 6.39 0.71 11.09
C GLU A 29 5.50 1.94 10.80
N ALA A 30 6.00 2.91 10.08
CA ALA A 30 5.22 4.07 9.66
C ALA A 30 4.01 3.68 8.79
N ILE A 31 4.19 2.72 7.87
CA ILE A 31 3.09 2.17 7.06
C ILE A 31 2.07 1.46 7.96
N ASN A 32 2.54 0.65 8.90
CA ASN A 32 1.66 -0.11 9.80
C ASN A 32 0.84 0.79 10.74
N THR A 33 1.37 1.92 11.13
CA THR A 33 0.69 2.87 12.02
C THR A 33 -0.17 3.89 11.29
N THR A 34 -0.09 3.94 9.96
CA THR A 34 -0.92 4.82 9.14
C THR A 34 -2.39 4.36 9.15
N ALA A 35 -3.32 5.32 9.21
CA ALA A 35 -4.75 5.04 9.22
C ALA A 35 -5.27 4.77 7.79
N GLY A 36 -5.40 3.49 7.43
CA GLY A 36 -6.06 3.06 6.19
C GLY A 36 -5.12 2.73 5.03
N CYS A 37 -5.72 2.15 4.00
CA CYS A 37 -5.04 1.63 2.82
C CYS A 37 -4.42 2.74 1.95
N GLU A 38 -5.19 3.79 1.63
CA GLU A 38 -4.71 4.84 0.72
C GLU A 38 -3.49 5.60 1.25
N PRO A 39 -3.49 6.08 2.51
CA PRO A 39 -2.31 6.73 3.06
C PRO A 39 -1.12 5.77 3.17
N ALA A 40 -1.36 4.50 3.46
CA ALA A 40 -0.32 3.47 3.52
C ALA A 40 0.35 3.28 2.16
N MET A 41 -0.43 3.19 1.09
CA MET A 41 0.08 3.07 -0.27
C MET A 41 0.87 4.31 -0.69
N LYS A 42 0.35 5.49 -0.37
CA LYS A 42 1.04 6.75 -0.67
C LYS A 42 2.40 6.81 0.02
N LEU A 43 2.45 6.44 1.29
CA LEU A 43 3.69 6.43 2.07
C LEU A 43 4.70 5.45 1.48
N ALA A 44 4.27 4.24 1.15
CA ALA A 44 5.13 3.24 0.52
C ALA A 44 5.67 3.71 -0.84
N ALA A 45 4.83 4.32 -1.66
CA ALA A 45 5.23 4.86 -2.96
C ALA A 45 6.25 5.99 -2.82
N ASP A 46 6.04 6.90 -1.87
CA ASP A 46 6.95 8.01 -1.59
C ASP A 46 8.30 7.52 -1.03
N CYS A 47 8.29 6.39 -0.31
CA CYS A 47 9.49 5.79 0.30
C CYS A 47 10.12 4.69 -0.55
N GLN A 48 9.64 4.47 -1.76
CA GLN A 48 10.10 3.42 -2.66
C GLN A 48 11.61 3.52 -2.90
N LEU A 49 12.29 2.37 -2.75
CA LEU A 49 13.75 2.27 -2.87
C LEU A 49 14.19 1.77 -4.24
N GLY A 50 13.32 1.10 -4.99
CA GLY A 50 13.67 0.42 -6.25
C GLY A 50 14.52 -0.82 -6.03
N THR A 51 14.51 -1.37 -4.82
CA THR A 51 15.34 -2.52 -4.40
C THR A 51 14.50 -3.62 -3.77
N GLY A 52 15.16 -4.71 -3.34
CA GLY A 52 14.52 -5.82 -2.64
C GLY A 52 13.81 -5.42 -1.33
N GLY A 53 14.21 -4.32 -0.70
CA GLY A 53 13.56 -3.77 0.49
C GLY A 53 12.10 -3.37 0.25
N ASP A 54 11.73 -3.08 -0.98
CA ASP A 54 10.36 -2.76 -1.35
C ASP A 54 9.39 -3.93 -1.17
N THR A 55 9.90 -5.16 -1.09
CA THR A 55 9.09 -6.34 -0.74
C THR A 55 8.41 -6.15 0.62
N GLN A 56 9.12 -5.64 1.59
CA GLN A 56 8.58 -5.38 2.94
C GLN A 56 7.60 -4.22 2.94
N LEU A 57 7.89 -3.16 2.20
CA LEU A 57 6.99 -2.01 2.05
C LEU A 57 5.68 -2.44 1.37
N GLY A 58 5.77 -3.13 0.26
CA GLY A 58 4.61 -3.64 -0.48
C GLY A 58 3.76 -4.60 0.33
N ALA A 59 4.40 -5.52 1.07
CA ALA A 59 3.71 -6.47 1.94
C ALA A 59 2.95 -5.77 3.08
N ALA A 60 3.52 -4.73 3.67
CA ALA A 60 2.86 -3.95 4.71
C ALA A 60 1.62 -3.24 4.17
N VAL A 61 1.69 -2.65 2.97
CA VAL A 61 0.53 -2.05 2.30
C VAL A 61 -0.53 -3.10 1.97
N GLU A 62 -0.12 -4.21 1.39
CA GLU A 62 -1.00 -5.32 1.04
C GLU A 62 -1.84 -5.76 2.26
N LYS A 63 -1.18 -6.00 3.38
CA LYS A 63 -1.84 -6.36 4.64
C LYS A 63 -2.80 -5.27 5.13
N LYS A 64 -2.39 -4.02 5.06
CA LYS A 64 -3.20 -2.87 5.47
C LYS A 64 -4.47 -2.76 4.65
N CYS A 65 -4.36 -2.93 3.34
CA CYS A 65 -5.48 -2.88 2.41
C CYS A 65 -6.40 -4.10 2.53
N GLU A 66 -5.83 -5.28 2.75
CA GLU A 66 -6.58 -6.52 2.96
C GLU A 66 -7.52 -6.44 4.18
N ALA A 67 -7.15 -5.68 5.20
CA ALA A 67 -7.99 -5.45 6.38
C ALA A 67 -9.36 -4.84 6.03
N ASP A 68 -9.47 -4.14 4.89
CA ASP A 68 -10.71 -3.51 4.47
C ASP A 68 -11.70 -4.48 3.81
N PHE A 69 -11.24 -5.60 3.25
CA PHE A 69 -12.12 -6.44 2.42
C PHE A 69 -11.98 -7.95 2.63
N LEU A 70 -10.81 -8.45 3.03
CA LEU A 70 -10.51 -9.88 2.93
C LEU A 70 -11.46 -10.75 3.75
N ASP A 71 -11.75 -10.35 4.99
CA ASP A 71 -12.67 -11.09 5.86
C ASP A 71 -14.13 -11.03 5.40
N LYS A 72 -14.50 -9.97 4.69
CA LYS A 72 -15.87 -9.73 4.22
C LYS A 72 -16.13 -10.30 2.83
N ALA A 73 -15.07 -10.66 2.09
CA ALA A 73 -15.18 -11.18 0.73
C ALA A 73 -15.70 -12.61 0.73
N ASN A 74 -16.59 -12.93 -0.22
CA ASN A 74 -17.02 -14.30 -0.45
C ASN A 74 -15.88 -15.13 -1.09
N ALA A 75 -16.09 -16.47 -1.18
CA ALA A 75 -15.09 -17.38 -1.71
C ALA A 75 -14.66 -17.04 -3.14
N SER A 76 -15.60 -16.66 -3.99
CA SER A 76 -15.34 -16.28 -5.39
C SER A 76 -14.44 -15.04 -5.47
N LYS A 77 -14.71 -14.04 -4.66
CA LYS A 77 -13.92 -12.80 -4.62
C LYS A 77 -12.52 -13.04 -4.06
N LYS A 78 -12.40 -13.87 -3.02
CA LYS A 78 -11.10 -14.27 -2.48
C LYS A 78 -10.25 -14.98 -3.52
N GLN A 79 -10.84 -15.89 -4.31
CA GLN A 79 -10.14 -16.58 -5.39
C GLN A 79 -9.71 -15.63 -6.50
N ALA A 80 -10.58 -14.71 -6.91
CA ALA A 80 -10.25 -13.68 -7.89
C ALA A 80 -9.06 -12.84 -7.44
N TYR A 81 -9.08 -12.40 -6.18
CA TYR A 81 -7.99 -11.65 -5.57
C TYR A 81 -6.67 -12.42 -5.61
N LYS A 82 -6.68 -13.68 -5.19
CA LYS A 82 -5.49 -14.54 -5.24
C LYS A 82 -4.96 -14.73 -6.66
N ARG A 83 -5.85 -14.87 -7.64
CA ARG A 83 -5.43 -14.98 -9.06
C ARG A 83 -4.74 -13.71 -9.54
N GLU A 84 -5.26 -12.55 -9.18
CA GLU A 84 -4.65 -11.27 -9.57
C GLU A 84 -3.30 -11.05 -8.90
N LEU A 85 -3.14 -11.43 -7.63
CA LEU A 85 -1.83 -11.43 -6.98
C LEU A 85 -0.85 -12.35 -7.71
N GLY A 86 -1.32 -13.54 -8.11
CA GLY A 86 -0.51 -14.49 -8.89
C GLY A 86 -0.08 -13.94 -10.25
N VAL A 87 -0.89 -13.11 -10.89
CA VAL A 87 -0.49 -12.41 -12.12
C VAL A 87 0.73 -11.52 -11.86
N CYS A 88 0.72 -10.76 -10.77
CA CYS A 88 1.87 -9.95 -10.37
C CYS A 88 3.12 -10.81 -10.19
N ASP A 89 2.99 -11.95 -9.49
CA ASP A 89 4.12 -12.84 -9.20
C ASP A 89 4.72 -13.45 -10.47
N ARG A 90 3.92 -13.70 -11.50
CA ARG A 90 4.36 -14.28 -12.77
C ARG A 90 4.90 -13.24 -13.75
N LYS A 91 4.42 -12.01 -13.67
CA LYS A 91 4.71 -10.96 -14.66
C LYS A 91 6.21 -10.71 -14.84
N TYR A 92 6.95 -10.73 -13.75
CA TYR A 92 8.38 -10.44 -13.76
C TYR A 92 9.26 -11.65 -13.40
N ARG A 93 8.67 -12.85 -13.36
CA ARG A 93 9.35 -14.09 -12.91
C ARG A 93 10.67 -14.35 -13.61
N ASN A 94 10.73 -14.10 -14.92
CA ASN A 94 11.90 -14.39 -15.75
C ASN A 94 12.80 -13.17 -15.94
N LYS A 95 12.55 -12.10 -15.19
CA LYS A 95 13.38 -10.90 -15.22
C LYS A 95 14.35 -10.93 -14.04
N SER A 96 15.59 -10.57 -14.30
CA SER A 96 16.63 -10.50 -13.27
C SER A 96 16.88 -9.05 -12.84
N GLY A 97 17.18 -8.89 -11.56
CA GLY A 97 17.47 -7.60 -10.97
C GLY A 97 16.47 -7.20 -9.88
N THR A 98 16.94 -6.45 -8.90
CA THR A 98 16.16 -6.05 -7.73
C THR A 98 15.01 -5.09 -8.07
N MET A 99 15.12 -4.36 -9.17
CA MET A 99 14.05 -3.49 -9.67
C MET A 99 12.76 -4.28 -9.96
N TYR A 100 12.87 -5.49 -10.50
CA TYR A 100 11.71 -6.34 -10.79
C TYR A 100 11.09 -6.92 -9.52
N ILE A 101 11.87 -7.11 -8.48
CA ILE A 101 11.37 -7.47 -7.13
C ILE A 101 10.51 -6.34 -6.59
N SER A 102 10.97 -5.10 -6.72
CA SER A 102 10.21 -3.89 -6.37
C SER A 102 8.91 -3.80 -7.17
N PHE A 103 8.95 -3.99 -8.48
CA PHE A 103 7.76 -3.95 -9.34
C PHE A 103 6.73 -5.00 -8.94
N THR A 104 7.16 -6.20 -8.60
CA THR A 104 6.27 -7.27 -8.12
C THR A 104 5.58 -6.87 -6.82
N ALA A 105 6.34 -6.35 -5.86
CA ALA A 105 5.81 -5.93 -4.56
C ALA A 105 4.74 -4.84 -4.71
N PHE A 106 5.01 -3.82 -5.53
CA PHE A 106 4.05 -2.74 -5.77
C PHE A 106 2.86 -3.16 -6.64
N CYS A 107 3.05 -4.08 -7.58
CA CYS A 107 1.95 -4.69 -8.33
C CYS A 107 0.95 -5.35 -7.38
N ARG A 108 1.42 -6.16 -6.44
CA ARG A 108 0.59 -6.82 -5.44
C ARG A 108 -0.12 -5.81 -4.53
N ALA A 109 0.60 -4.79 -4.06
CA ALA A 109 0.04 -3.72 -3.24
C ALA A 109 -1.08 -2.97 -3.98
N GLU A 110 -0.90 -2.68 -5.25
CA GLU A 110 -1.91 -2.03 -6.10
C GLU A 110 -3.16 -2.88 -6.27
N VAL A 111 -3.02 -4.20 -6.42
CA VAL A 111 -4.16 -5.13 -6.46
C VAL A 111 -4.95 -5.03 -5.15
N ALA A 112 -4.29 -5.13 -4.01
CA ALA A 112 -4.93 -5.01 -2.70
C ALA A 112 -5.62 -3.64 -2.54
N GLN A 113 -4.99 -2.57 -2.96
CA GLN A 113 -5.54 -1.22 -2.94
C GLN A 113 -6.83 -1.12 -3.78
N ARG A 114 -6.84 -1.71 -4.96
CA ARG A 114 -8.01 -1.70 -5.84
C ARG A 114 -9.20 -2.43 -5.21
N TYR A 115 -8.97 -3.58 -4.58
CA TYR A 115 -10.02 -4.33 -3.86
C TYR A 115 -10.52 -3.57 -2.64
N SER A 116 -9.64 -2.92 -1.90
CA SER A 116 -10.00 -2.03 -0.79
C SER A 116 -10.91 -0.89 -1.27
N ARG A 117 -10.56 -0.24 -2.37
CA ARG A 117 -11.36 0.84 -2.96
C ARG A 117 -12.74 0.38 -3.39
N GLN A 118 -12.84 -0.80 -4.00
CA GLN A 118 -14.12 -1.38 -4.42
C GLN A 118 -15.03 -1.62 -3.21
N MET A 119 -14.49 -2.15 -2.13
CA MET A 119 -15.24 -2.39 -0.91
C MET A 119 -15.74 -1.08 -0.28
N ARG A 120 -14.91 -0.05 -0.23
CA ARG A 120 -15.28 1.26 0.32
C ARG A 120 -16.32 1.96 -0.53
N LYS A 121 -16.24 1.86 -1.85
CA LYS A 121 -17.28 2.39 -2.77
C LYS A 121 -18.61 1.69 -2.54
N ALA A 122 -18.62 0.37 -2.40
CA ALA A 122 -19.84 -0.39 -2.13
C ALA A 122 -20.46 0.01 -0.79
N ALA A 123 -19.65 0.24 0.24
CA ALA A 123 -20.13 0.71 1.56
C ALA A 123 -20.65 2.14 1.50
N GLY A 124 -19.99 3.03 0.75
CA GLY A 124 -20.41 4.44 0.60
C GLY A 124 -21.62 4.65 -0.29
N ALA A 125 -21.97 3.67 -1.12
CA ALA A 125 -23.13 3.73 -2.02
C ALA A 125 -24.47 3.39 -1.33
N ARG A 126 -24.45 3.07 -0.05
CA ARG A 126 -25.65 2.71 0.74
C ARG A 126 -26.27 3.93 1.39
#